data_e70167b1f1ccb5f5856c0fca348eca5a
#
_entry.id   e70167b1f1ccb5f5856c0fca348eca5a
#
_cell.length_a   1.000
_cell.length_b   1.000
_cell.length_c   1.000
_cell.angle_alpha   90.00
_cell.angle_beta   90.00
_cell.angle_gamma   90.00
#
_symmetry.space_group_name_H-M   'P 1'
#
loop_
_entity.id
_entity.type
_entity.pdbx_description
1 polymer ?
#
loop_
_entity_poly.entity_id
_entity_poly.type
_entity_poly.pdbx_seq_one_letter_code
_entity_poly.pdbx_strand_id
1 'polypeptide(L)'
;MNRDKALPNKSKAYALLLQKNVKCSCRAKLCHRSDGTIMNLKLKKGDIYLFKGPCLLRVNGGKFEAVGKTLENPEEITIPKGKSIPVEALIDGELVLDFEEGGEREHLSERTIPDSWDRLIEQLSKKGARIILILGETDTGKTFFSSYLANRLLTHGLKVGILDCDTGQSDIGPPGTIGLAVLHRQIVFPSEVEPTALYFTGSNSPAFHFLPSLVGLKRLADRGLTLADILIIDTPGWVQGEKARALHRSEIEMLSPDVIILLERNDELEHLVKNYPQEKIVRIPVSKGPSPRNHEERKSLRETIYKKYFKGATYIELDLDEVQTDRAYFKTGKEIKLEGIRYLWAERLSSREGILVVTEEPLSEEESIMVRREAGVYNLKNIITGNEKNILVGLLDYISEVLGIGIIDRIDYKGRKIKIFTPVKEKEKIRTIQFGSLRLTPEGTEAGFVDPGYF
;
A
#
# COMPACT_ATOMS: atom_id res chain seq x y z
N MET A 1 -47.30 -23.39 -18.40
CA MET A 1 -47.19 -22.05 -19.01
C MET A 1 -45.92 -21.42 -18.50
N ASN A 2 -44.95 -21.30 -19.43
CA ASN A 2 -43.60 -20.74 -19.24
C ASN A 2 -43.63 -19.28 -18.81
N ARG A 3 -42.68 -18.91 -17.95
CA ARG A 3 -41.98 -17.63 -18.00
C ARG A 3 -40.64 -17.74 -17.29
N ASP A 4 -39.64 -18.21 -18.00
CA ASP A 4 -38.24 -17.92 -17.76
C ASP A 4 -37.99 -16.45 -18.09
N LYS A 5 -37.58 -15.66 -17.10
CA LYS A 5 -36.97 -14.35 -17.33
C LYS A 5 -35.50 -14.45 -16.89
N ALA A 6 -34.64 -14.62 -17.87
CA ALA A 6 -33.20 -14.50 -17.74
C ALA A 6 -32.82 -13.09 -17.30
N LEU A 7 -32.01 -13.00 -16.24
CA LEU A 7 -31.37 -11.78 -15.78
C LEU A 7 -30.26 -11.36 -16.78
N PRO A 8 -30.12 -10.08 -17.12
CA PRO A 8 -29.12 -9.64 -18.08
C PRO A 8 -27.71 -9.70 -17.49
N ASN A 9 -26.82 -10.22 -18.29
CA ASN A 9 -25.38 -10.41 -18.04
C ASN A 9 -24.67 -9.08 -17.72
N LYS A 10 -24.32 -8.87 -16.45
CA LYS A 10 -23.68 -7.63 -15.94
C LYS A 10 -22.27 -7.37 -16.47
N SER A 11 -21.66 -8.32 -17.19
CA SER A 11 -20.31 -8.20 -17.72
C SER A 11 -20.18 -7.24 -18.93
N LYS A 12 -21.26 -7.04 -19.69
CA LYS A 12 -21.25 -6.12 -20.85
C LYS A 12 -21.45 -4.65 -20.50
N ALA A 13 -22.04 -4.33 -19.37
CA ALA A 13 -22.23 -2.95 -18.92
C ALA A 13 -20.93 -2.33 -18.38
N TYR A 14 -20.04 -3.13 -17.82
CA TYR A 14 -18.74 -2.66 -17.30
C TYR A 14 -17.74 -2.34 -18.42
N ALA A 15 -17.79 -3.08 -19.52
CA ALA A 15 -16.88 -2.85 -20.65
C ALA A 15 -17.19 -1.56 -21.44
N LEU A 16 -18.42 -1.05 -21.38
CA LEU A 16 -18.83 0.17 -22.10
C LEU A 16 -18.55 1.45 -21.32
N LEU A 17 -18.36 1.38 -20.01
CA LEU A 17 -18.02 2.54 -19.17
C LEU A 17 -16.51 2.87 -19.17
N LEU A 18 -15.66 1.93 -19.56
CA LEU A 18 -14.21 2.12 -19.62
C LEU A 18 -13.71 2.68 -20.96
N GLN A 19 -14.58 2.82 -21.98
CA GLN A 19 -14.18 3.35 -23.29
C GLN A 19 -14.44 4.84 -23.50
N LYS A 20 -15.01 5.55 -22.54
CA LYS A 20 -15.23 7.01 -22.67
C LYS A 20 -14.59 7.70 -21.47
N ASN A 21 -13.36 8.10 -21.61
CA ASN A 21 -12.62 9.19 -20.97
C ASN A 21 -11.15 8.83 -20.69
N VAL A 22 -10.39 8.62 -21.76
CA VAL A 22 -8.94 8.79 -21.68
C VAL A 22 -8.53 9.76 -22.78
N LYS A 23 -8.75 11.05 -22.52
CA LYS A 23 -7.90 12.10 -23.09
C LYS A 23 -7.03 12.59 -21.94
N CYS A 24 -5.89 11.93 -21.76
CA CYS A 24 -4.84 12.38 -20.87
C CYS A 24 -4.22 13.65 -21.51
N SER A 25 -4.66 14.84 -21.07
CA SER A 25 -4.00 16.10 -21.35
C SER A 25 -3.08 16.46 -20.18
N CYS A 26 -2.08 15.65 -19.91
CA CYS A 26 -0.94 16.05 -19.09
C CYS A 26 0.13 16.70 -19.97
N ARG A 27 -0.16 17.89 -20.50
CA ARG A 27 0.89 18.87 -20.77
C ARG A 27 1.31 19.46 -19.42
N ALA A 28 2.23 18.77 -18.72
CA ALA A 28 2.93 19.36 -17.61
C ALA A 28 3.66 20.60 -18.14
N LYS A 29 3.22 21.79 -17.70
CA LYS A 29 3.97 23.02 -17.88
C LYS A 29 5.35 22.80 -17.26
N LEU A 30 6.39 22.87 -18.10
CA LEU A 30 7.77 23.04 -17.67
C LEU A 30 7.84 24.31 -16.79
N CYS A 31 7.77 24.14 -15.48
CA CYS A 31 8.29 25.15 -14.57
C CYS A 31 9.81 25.07 -14.68
N HIS A 32 10.44 26.10 -15.18
CA HIS A 32 11.88 26.29 -15.06
C HIS A 32 12.26 26.23 -13.58
N ARG A 33 12.89 25.11 -13.17
CA ARG A 33 13.59 25.00 -11.89
C ARG A 33 15.04 25.41 -12.11
N SER A 34 15.51 26.32 -11.31
CA SER A 34 16.89 26.75 -11.17
C SER A 34 17.74 25.56 -10.68
N ASP A 35 18.89 25.37 -11.33
CA ASP A 35 20.06 24.56 -10.94
C ASP A 35 20.01 23.03 -11.07
N GLY A 36 19.28 22.47 -12.01
CA GLY A 36 19.46 21.08 -12.49
C GLY A 36 20.62 21.00 -13.50
N THR A 37 21.58 20.09 -13.30
CA THR A 37 22.60 19.84 -14.29
C THR A 37 22.12 18.84 -15.32
N ILE A 38 21.59 19.33 -16.45
CA ILE A 38 21.25 18.45 -17.59
C ILE A 38 22.54 18.01 -18.25
N MET A 39 22.69 16.70 -18.42
CA MET A 39 23.87 16.12 -19.09
C MET A 39 23.49 15.00 -20.04
N ASN A 40 24.23 14.90 -21.13
CA ASN A 40 24.11 13.78 -22.05
C ASN A 40 25.15 12.71 -21.68
N LEU A 41 24.70 11.46 -21.62
CA LEU A 41 25.53 10.30 -21.35
C LEU A 41 25.45 9.33 -22.54
N LYS A 42 26.56 9.19 -23.26
CA LYS A 42 26.71 8.18 -24.33
C LYS A 42 27.14 6.87 -23.71
N LEU A 43 26.46 5.78 -24.07
CA LEU A 43 26.73 4.44 -23.60
C LEU A 43 27.00 3.54 -24.81
N LYS A 44 27.94 2.64 -24.63
CA LYS A 44 28.21 1.54 -25.56
C LYS A 44 27.41 0.32 -25.15
N LYS A 45 27.11 -0.56 -26.08
CA LYS A 45 26.50 -1.85 -25.81
C LYS A 45 27.27 -2.57 -24.69
N GLY A 46 26.53 -2.98 -23.64
CA GLY A 46 27.04 -3.65 -22.45
C GLY A 46 27.47 -2.72 -21.33
N ASP A 47 27.47 -1.39 -21.50
CA ASP A 47 27.68 -0.45 -20.40
C ASP A 47 26.50 -0.53 -19.41
N ILE A 48 26.84 -0.55 -18.14
CA ILE A 48 25.85 -0.61 -17.06
C ILE A 48 26.09 0.56 -16.08
N TYR A 49 25.05 1.30 -15.81
CA TYR A 49 25.08 2.38 -14.81
C TYR A 49 24.01 2.20 -13.77
N LEU A 50 24.37 2.40 -12.50
CA LEU A 50 23.41 2.57 -11.40
C LEU A 50 23.06 4.05 -11.29
N PHE A 51 21.79 4.37 -11.46
CA PHE A 51 21.25 5.73 -11.23
C PHE A 51 20.55 5.78 -9.90
N LYS A 52 20.90 6.77 -9.06
CA LYS A 52 20.28 7.04 -7.77
C LYS A 52 19.46 8.34 -7.87
N GLY A 53 18.22 8.28 -7.45
CA GLY A 53 17.33 9.46 -7.48
C GLY A 53 17.60 10.47 -6.34
N PRO A 54 17.13 11.72 -6.51
CA PRO A 54 16.17 12.13 -7.55
C PRO A 54 16.85 12.44 -8.91
N CYS A 55 16.33 11.81 -9.95
CA CYS A 55 16.86 11.97 -11.32
C CYS A 55 15.74 11.72 -12.34
N LEU A 56 15.68 12.52 -13.40
CA LEU A 56 14.91 12.24 -14.59
C LEU A 56 15.86 11.73 -15.68
N LEU A 57 15.57 10.55 -16.20
CA LEU A 57 16.30 9.89 -17.28
C LEU A 57 15.43 9.85 -18.54
N ARG A 58 15.94 10.34 -19.68
CA ARG A 58 15.29 10.28 -20.98
C ARG A 58 16.14 9.53 -21.98
N VAL A 59 15.53 8.67 -22.75
CA VAL A 59 16.19 7.98 -23.86
C VAL A 59 16.21 8.91 -25.08
N ASN A 60 17.42 9.26 -25.56
CA ASN A 60 17.64 10.10 -26.76
C ASN A 60 18.12 9.29 -27.97
N GLY A 61 18.11 7.98 -27.89
CA GLY A 61 18.51 7.04 -28.94
C GLY A 61 19.17 5.82 -28.37
N GLY A 62 19.13 4.72 -29.11
CA GLY A 62 19.60 3.43 -28.64
C GLY A 62 18.46 2.62 -27.96
N LYS A 63 18.88 1.55 -27.27
CA LYS A 63 17.98 0.65 -26.56
C LYS A 63 18.62 0.23 -25.24
N PHE A 64 17.87 0.35 -24.17
CA PHE A 64 18.34 0.09 -22.82
C PHE A 64 17.41 -0.89 -22.11
N GLU A 65 17.88 -1.48 -21.02
CA GLU A 65 17.08 -2.26 -20.10
C GLU A 65 17.20 -1.68 -18.70
N ALA A 66 16.06 -1.50 -18.03
CA ALA A 66 15.98 -1.17 -16.62
C ALA A 66 14.95 -2.07 -15.95
N VAL A 67 15.34 -2.81 -14.92
CA VAL A 67 14.42 -3.69 -14.15
C VAL A 67 13.64 -4.66 -15.07
N GLY A 68 14.31 -5.21 -16.09
CA GLY A 68 13.67 -6.10 -17.08
C GLY A 68 12.72 -5.41 -18.07
N LYS A 69 12.55 -4.11 -17.97
CA LYS A 69 11.82 -3.29 -18.95
C LYS A 69 12.76 -2.80 -20.02
N THR A 70 12.37 -2.96 -21.27
CA THR A 70 13.05 -2.34 -22.41
C THR A 70 12.67 -0.88 -22.50
N LEU A 71 13.69 -0.02 -22.70
CA LEU A 71 13.55 1.43 -22.84
C LEU A 71 14.04 1.86 -24.23
N GLU A 72 13.18 2.58 -24.94
CA GLU A 72 13.46 3.11 -26.28
C GLU A 72 12.99 4.58 -26.36
N ASN A 73 13.54 5.33 -27.32
CA ASN A 73 13.13 6.73 -27.55
C ASN A 73 11.64 6.81 -27.97
N PRO A 74 10.81 7.65 -27.34
CA PRO A 74 11.13 8.73 -26.38
C PRO A 74 10.78 8.45 -24.91
N GLU A 75 11.16 7.30 -24.37
CA GLU A 75 10.78 6.98 -22.97
C GLU A 75 11.52 7.83 -21.93
N GLU A 76 10.80 8.13 -20.86
CA GLU A 76 11.30 8.86 -19.70
C GLU A 76 11.06 8.05 -18.41
N ILE A 77 12.02 8.08 -17.50
CA ILE A 77 11.92 7.49 -16.16
C ILE A 77 12.27 8.53 -15.13
N THR A 78 11.38 8.76 -14.20
CA THR A 78 11.68 9.52 -12.96
C THR A 78 12.12 8.55 -11.88
N ILE A 79 13.34 8.69 -11.41
CA ILE A 79 13.88 7.93 -10.28
C ILE A 79 13.68 8.78 -9.02
N PRO A 80 12.80 8.38 -8.11
CA PRO A 80 12.52 9.16 -6.90
C PRO A 80 13.71 9.17 -5.93
N LYS A 81 13.78 10.16 -5.06
CA LYS A 81 14.73 10.18 -3.94
C LYS A 81 14.66 8.89 -3.13
N GLY A 82 15.82 8.31 -2.82
CA GLY A 82 15.92 7.05 -2.08
C GLY A 82 15.63 5.79 -2.90
N LYS A 83 15.36 5.90 -4.19
CA LYS A 83 15.31 4.77 -5.13
C LYS A 83 16.56 4.77 -6.03
N SER A 84 16.93 3.59 -6.50
CA SER A 84 18.01 3.42 -7.48
C SER A 84 17.67 2.29 -8.43
N ILE A 85 18.14 2.41 -9.68
CA ILE A 85 17.96 1.39 -10.71
C ILE A 85 19.25 1.22 -11.52
N PRO A 86 19.63 -0.02 -11.84
CA PRO A 86 20.61 -0.29 -12.87
C PRO A 86 19.97 -0.10 -14.26
N VAL A 87 20.70 0.50 -15.16
CA VAL A 87 20.34 0.62 -16.58
C VAL A 87 21.48 0.07 -17.42
N GLU A 88 21.17 -0.91 -18.27
CA GLU A 88 22.09 -1.56 -19.18
C GLU A 88 21.83 -1.12 -20.63
N ALA A 89 22.87 -0.79 -21.37
CA ALA A 89 22.77 -0.48 -22.80
C ALA A 89 22.74 -1.79 -23.62
N LEU A 90 21.62 -2.09 -24.24
CA LEU A 90 21.46 -3.27 -25.12
C LEU A 90 22.09 -3.05 -26.51
N ILE A 91 22.12 -1.78 -26.95
CA ILE A 91 22.85 -1.29 -28.12
C ILE A 91 23.46 0.08 -27.78
N ASP A 92 24.38 0.57 -28.58
CA ASP A 92 24.93 1.93 -28.42
C ASP A 92 23.82 2.96 -28.43
N GLY A 93 23.89 3.92 -27.49
CA GLY A 93 22.83 4.92 -27.34
C GLY A 93 23.23 6.12 -26.48
N GLU A 94 22.25 7.00 -26.27
CA GLU A 94 22.41 8.21 -25.49
C GLU A 94 21.24 8.41 -24.54
N LEU A 95 21.57 8.73 -23.29
CA LEU A 95 20.64 9.13 -22.24
C LEU A 95 20.82 10.61 -21.93
N VAL A 96 19.70 11.32 -21.76
CA VAL A 96 19.69 12.67 -21.20
C VAL A 96 19.27 12.57 -19.74
N LEU A 97 20.12 13.07 -18.86
CA LEU A 97 19.99 12.98 -17.42
C LEU A 97 19.76 14.37 -16.84
N ASP A 98 18.75 14.49 -15.97
CA ASP A 98 18.48 15.69 -15.21
C ASP A 98 18.48 15.33 -13.73
N PHE A 99 19.57 15.66 -13.01
CA PHE A 99 19.76 15.36 -11.61
C PHE A 99 19.27 16.53 -10.74
N GLU A 100 18.46 16.23 -9.75
CA GLU A 100 18.20 17.14 -8.63
C GLU A 100 19.24 16.89 -7.51
N GLU A 101 19.23 17.73 -6.49
CA GLU A 101 20.17 17.62 -5.35
C GLU A 101 20.11 16.24 -4.67
N GLY A 102 21.29 15.60 -4.61
CA GLY A 102 21.45 14.24 -4.07
C GLY A 102 21.24 13.10 -5.07
N GLY A 103 20.94 13.43 -6.34
CA GLY A 103 20.93 12.44 -7.42
C GLY A 103 22.36 12.10 -7.88
N GLU A 104 22.63 10.82 -8.15
CA GLU A 104 23.96 10.31 -8.48
C GLU A 104 23.89 9.24 -9.59
N ARG A 105 25.04 9.01 -10.22
CA ARG A 105 25.27 7.88 -11.11
C ARG A 105 26.61 7.20 -10.80
N GLU A 106 26.63 5.88 -11.03
CA GLU A 106 27.83 5.05 -10.83
C GLU A 106 27.95 4.09 -12.00
N HIS A 107 29.15 4.02 -12.62
CA HIS A 107 29.43 3.02 -13.65
C HIS A 107 29.71 1.68 -12.98
N LEU A 108 29.05 0.62 -13.44
CA LEU A 108 29.20 -0.73 -12.89
C LEU A 108 30.00 -1.59 -13.85
N SER A 109 30.95 -2.36 -13.31
CA SER A 109 31.77 -3.31 -14.09
C SER A 109 31.05 -4.63 -14.37
N GLU A 110 29.97 -4.92 -13.66
CA GLU A 110 29.22 -6.17 -13.75
C GLU A 110 27.71 -5.93 -13.64
N ARG A 111 26.95 -6.86 -14.21
CA ARG A 111 25.51 -6.90 -14.05
C ARG A 111 25.12 -7.12 -12.59
N THR A 112 24.19 -6.31 -12.07
CA THR A 112 23.73 -6.41 -10.67
C THR A 112 22.69 -7.51 -10.47
N ILE A 113 21.96 -7.87 -11.53
CA ILE A 113 20.91 -8.90 -11.50
C ILE A 113 21.58 -10.26 -11.70
N PRO A 114 21.41 -11.20 -10.75
CA PRO A 114 21.99 -12.54 -10.86
C PRO A 114 21.37 -13.35 -12.00
N ASP A 115 22.16 -14.11 -12.75
CA ASP A 115 21.68 -15.01 -13.81
C ASP A 115 20.69 -16.08 -13.31
N SER A 116 20.72 -16.39 -12.01
CA SER A 116 19.76 -17.30 -11.39
C SER A 116 18.33 -16.78 -11.44
N TRP A 117 18.14 -15.45 -11.46
CA TRP A 117 16.83 -14.84 -11.59
C TRP A 117 16.24 -15.11 -12.98
N ASP A 118 17.02 -14.93 -14.03
CA ASP A 118 16.58 -15.20 -15.42
C ASP A 118 16.21 -16.68 -15.60
N ARG A 119 17.05 -17.60 -15.09
CA ARG A 119 16.76 -19.04 -15.14
C ARG A 119 15.48 -19.41 -14.40
N LEU A 120 15.24 -18.82 -13.22
CA LEU A 120 14.00 -19.03 -12.47
C LEU A 120 12.78 -18.55 -13.26
N ILE A 121 12.84 -17.36 -13.84
CA ILE A 121 11.73 -16.77 -14.60
C ILE A 121 11.35 -17.64 -15.79
N GLU A 122 12.34 -18.15 -16.54
CA GLU A 122 12.13 -19.12 -17.63
C GLU A 122 11.41 -20.40 -17.16
N GLN A 123 11.69 -20.86 -15.94
CA GLN A 123 10.99 -22.00 -15.37
C GLN A 123 9.57 -21.65 -14.96
N LEU A 124 9.37 -20.49 -14.34
CA LEU A 124 8.04 -20.04 -13.88
C LEU A 124 7.09 -19.77 -15.05
N SER A 125 7.58 -19.21 -16.16
CA SER A 125 6.77 -18.96 -17.36
C SER A 125 6.16 -20.23 -17.98
N LYS A 126 6.77 -21.40 -17.71
CA LYS A 126 6.39 -22.71 -18.23
C LYS A 126 5.57 -23.55 -17.25
N LYS A 127 5.66 -23.25 -15.94
CA LYS A 127 5.11 -24.09 -14.86
C LYS A 127 3.61 -23.94 -14.61
N GLY A 128 2.97 -22.91 -15.14
CA GLY A 128 1.56 -22.59 -14.83
C GLY A 128 1.31 -22.18 -13.37
N ALA A 129 2.34 -21.69 -12.67
CA ALA A 129 2.20 -21.16 -11.32
C ALA A 129 1.26 -19.96 -11.33
N ARG A 130 0.30 -19.92 -10.40
CA ARG A 130 -0.66 -18.82 -10.28
C ARG A 130 -0.34 -17.87 -9.14
N ILE A 131 0.25 -18.38 -8.05
CA ILE A 131 0.60 -17.59 -6.86
C ILE A 131 2.09 -17.75 -6.60
N ILE A 132 2.82 -16.65 -6.68
CA ILE A 132 4.23 -16.54 -6.30
C ILE A 132 4.34 -15.67 -5.07
N LEU A 133 4.80 -16.22 -3.96
CA LEU A 133 5.04 -15.50 -2.71
C LEU A 133 6.52 -15.19 -2.58
N ILE A 134 6.88 -13.92 -2.37
CA ILE A 134 8.28 -13.48 -2.22
C ILE A 134 8.52 -13.12 -0.76
N LEU A 135 9.44 -13.83 -0.11
CA LEU A 135 9.92 -13.57 1.24
C LEU A 135 11.34 -13.01 1.20
N GLY A 136 11.65 -12.12 2.11
CA GLY A 136 12.99 -11.54 2.24
C GLY A 136 13.03 -10.50 3.34
N GLU A 137 14.18 -10.28 3.94
CA GLU A 137 14.37 -9.21 4.93
C GLU A 137 14.15 -7.82 4.29
N THR A 138 14.05 -6.83 5.14
CA THR A 138 14.01 -5.44 4.68
C THR A 138 15.28 -5.10 3.89
N ASP A 139 15.11 -4.32 2.82
CA ASP A 139 16.19 -3.89 1.91
C ASP A 139 16.94 -5.05 1.20
N THR A 140 16.31 -6.21 1.02
CA THR A 140 16.82 -7.28 0.15
C THR A 140 16.49 -7.07 -1.32
N GLY A 141 15.63 -6.10 -1.64
CA GLY A 141 15.21 -5.81 -3.03
C GLY A 141 14.01 -6.62 -3.51
N LYS A 142 13.13 -7.08 -2.60
CA LYS A 142 11.89 -7.79 -2.97
C LYS A 142 11.08 -7.06 -4.02
N THR A 143 10.79 -5.79 -3.81
CA THR A 143 9.99 -4.97 -4.74
C THR A 143 10.70 -4.78 -6.09
N PHE A 144 12.04 -4.68 -6.08
CA PHE A 144 12.82 -4.67 -7.31
C PHE A 144 12.70 -6.00 -8.05
N PHE A 145 12.83 -7.12 -7.34
CA PHE A 145 12.66 -8.45 -7.93
C PHE A 145 11.21 -8.69 -8.40
N SER A 146 10.20 -8.25 -7.63
CA SER A 146 8.79 -8.33 -8.02
C SER A 146 8.54 -7.61 -9.35
N SER A 147 9.08 -6.40 -9.52
CA SER A 147 8.98 -5.63 -10.76
C SER A 147 9.71 -6.31 -11.91
N TYR A 148 10.92 -6.81 -11.64
CA TYR A 148 11.73 -7.54 -12.64
C TYR A 148 11.01 -8.80 -13.13
N LEU A 149 10.53 -9.62 -12.19
CA LEU A 149 9.77 -10.84 -12.47
C LEU A 149 8.50 -10.51 -13.28
N ALA A 150 7.75 -9.49 -12.86
CA ALA A 150 6.53 -9.08 -13.54
C ALA A 150 6.82 -8.65 -15.00
N ASN A 151 7.82 -7.82 -15.22
CA ASN A 151 8.20 -7.36 -16.55
C ASN A 151 8.59 -8.51 -17.48
N ARG A 152 9.35 -9.47 -16.96
CA ARG A 152 9.76 -10.65 -17.74
C ARG A 152 8.58 -11.58 -18.05
N LEU A 153 7.66 -11.78 -17.09
CA LEU A 153 6.46 -12.58 -17.31
C LEU A 153 5.50 -11.91 -18.32
N LEU A 154 5.39 -10.60 -18.32
CA LEU A 154 4.65 -9.84 -19.34
C LEU A 154 5.20 -10.08 -20.75
N THR A 155 6.52 -10.23 -20.93
CA THR A 155 7.11 -10.54 -22.26
C THR A 155 6.77 -11.95 -22.75
N HIS A 156 6.37 -12.85 -21.83
CA HIS A 156 5.83 -14.18 -22.18
C HIS A 156 4.32 -14.15 -22.45
N GLY A 157 3.67 -12.99 -22.50
CA GLY A 157 2.26 -12.82 -22.83
C GLY A 157 1.30 -13.10 -21.67
N LEU A 158 1.79 -13.25 -20.44
CA LEU A 158 0.96 -13.47 -19.24
C LEU A 158 0.37 -12.16 -18.73
N LYS A 159 -0.84 -12.21 -18.19
CA LYS A 159 -1.41 -11.12 -17.39
C LYS A 159 -0.87 -11.22 -15.97
N VAL A 160 -0.17 -10.20 -15.51
CA VAL A 160 0.52 -10.21 -14.22
C VAL A 160 -0.15 -9.24 -13.26
N GLY A 161 -0.46 -9.74 -12.05
CA GLY A 161 -0.84 -8.93 -10.89
C GLY A 161 0.31 -8.83 -9.91
N ILE A 162 0.51 -7.67 -9.31
CA ILE A 162 1.38 -7.47 -8.15
C ILE A 162 0.52 -7.10 -6.97
N LEU A 163 0.69 -7.81 -5.87
CA LEU A 163 0.08 -7.51 -4.58
C LEU A 163 1.18 -7.06 -3.61
N ASP A 164 1.16 -5.78 -3.29
CA ASP A 164 2.10 -5.15 -2.37
C ASP A 164 1.51 -5.19 -0.96
N CYS A 165 2.10 -6.01 -0.09
CA CYS A 165 1.69 -6.21 1.30
C CYS A 165 2.55 -5.44 2.30
N ASP A 166 3.59 -4.72 1.86
CA ASP A 166 4.42 -3.91 2.75
C ASP A 166 3.71 -2.59 3.09
N THR A 167 2.90 -2.61 4.15
CA THR A 167 2.13 -1.45 4.59
C THR A 167 3.00 -0.27 5.03
N GLY A 168 4.29 -0.51 5.31
CA GLY A 168 5.25 0.51 5.73
C GLY A 168 6.03 1.15 4.59
N GLN A 169 6.34 0.39 3.55
CA GLN A 169 7.11 0.84 2.39
C GLN A 169 6.31 0.62 1.10
N SER A 170 5.00 0.87 1.17
CA SER A 170 4.09 0.60 0.05
C SER A 170 4.47 1.37 -1.21
N ASP A 171 4.57 0.66 -2.30
CA ASP A 171 4.77 1.20 -3.65
C ASP A 171 3.46 1.20 -4.48
N ILE A 172 2.44 0.40 -4.08
CA ILE A 172 1.11 0.37 -4.70
C ILE A 172 0.07 0.91 -3.72
N GLY A 173 -0.24 2.20 -3.83
CA GLY A 173 -1.11 2.91 -2.90
C GLY A 173 -0.35 3.61 -1.77
N PRO A 174 -1.08 4.28 -0.86
CA PRO A 174 -0.47 4.97 0.26
C PRO A 174 -0.07 4.01 1.38
N PRO A 175 0.96 4.32 2.22
CA PRO A 175 1.27 3.52 3.38
C PRO A 175 0.05 3.35 4.31
N GLY A 176 -0.02 2.24 5.04
CA GLY A 176 -1.21 1.84 5.80
C GLY A 176 -2.28 1.16 4.96
N THR A 177 -1.96 0.81 3.72
CA THR A 177 -2.80 -0.02 2.83
C THR A 177 -2.01 -1.18 2.24
N ILE A 178 -2.73 -2.22 1.81
CA ILE A 178 -2.24 -3.25 0.89
C ILE A 178 -2.78 -2.88 -0.48
N GLY A 179 -1.94 -2.95 -1.53
CA GLY A 179 -2.29 -2.55 -2.87
C GLY A 179 -2.19 -3.67 -3.89
N LEU A 180 -3.22 -3.83 -4.72
CA LEU A 180 -3.21 -4.71 -5.89
C LEU A 180 -3.09 -3.87 -7.16
N ALA A 181 -2.14 -4.19 -8.03
CA ALA A 181 -2.07 -3.65 -9.39
C ALA A 181 -2.05 -4.79 -10.42
N VAL A 182 -2.88 -4.69 -11.44
CA VAL A 182 -2.83 -5.56 -12.62
C VAL A 182 -2.13 -4.81 -13.74
N LEU A 183 -1.03 -5.36 -14.21
CA LEU A 183 -0.15 -4.70 -15.15
C LEU A 183 -0.63 -4.86 -16.59
N HIS A 184 -0.67 -3.76 -17.32
CA HIS A 184 -0.96 -3.71 -18.77
C HIS A 184 0.28 -3.32 -19.60
N ARG A 185 1.37 -2.98 -18.93
CA ARG A 185 2.65 -2.60 -19.54
C ARG A 185 3.80 -2.90 -18.57
N GLN A 186 5.00 -2.96 -19.07
CA GLN A 186 6.20 -3.03 -18.25
C GLN A 186 6.37 -1.73 -17.43
N ILE A 187 6.91 -1.87 -16.22
CA ILE A 187 7.12 -0.80 -15.24
C ILE A 187 8.57 -0.81 -14.75
N VAL A 188 9.05 0.32 -14.26
CA VAL A 188 10.30 0.38 -13.49
C VAL A 188 10.01 0.32 -12.00
N PHE A 189 8.99 1.06 -11.58
CA PHE A 189 8.51 1.08 -10.19
C PHE A 189 7.03 0.72 -10.13
N PRO A 190 6.58 -0.07 -9.13
CA PRO A 190 5.14 -0.35 -8.96
C PRO A 190 4.31 0.93 -8.75
N SER A 191 4.91 2.00 -8.22
CA SER A 191 4.25 3.31 -8.06
C SER A 191 3.94 4.07 -9.37
N GLU A 192 4.29 3.49 -10.55
CA GLU A 192 3.91 4.01 -11.86
C GLU A 192 2.50 3.63 -12.29
N VAL A 193 1.87 2.70 -11.56
CA VAL A 193 0.53 2.21 -11.87
C VAL A 193 -0.46 2.59 -10.79
N GLU A 194 -1.67 2.93 -11.21
CA GLU A 194 -2.77 3.14 -10.28
C GLU A 194 -3.20 1.81 -9.67
N PRO A 195 -3.50 1.77 -8.38
CA PRO A 195 -4.01 0.56 -7.74
C PRO A 195 -5.32 0.09 -8.39
N THR A 196 -5.39 -1.19 -8.75
CA THR A 196 -6.65 -1.84 -9.18
C THR A 196 -7.61 -2.00 -8.00
N ALA A 197 -7.06 -2.20 -6.81
CA ALA A 197 -7.80 -2.26 -5.55
C ALA A 197 -6.85 -1.97 -4.39
N LEU A 198 -7.44 -1.46 -3.31
CA LEU A 198 -6.76 -1.21 -2.03
C LEU A 198 -7.48 -1.92 -0.90
N TYR A 199 -6.73 -2.24 0.14
CA TYR A 199 -7.29 -2.64 1.43
C TYR A 199 -6.63 -1.82 2.54
N PHE A 200 -7.44 -1.15 3.35
CA PHE A 200 -6.95 -0.33 4.45
C PHE A 200 -6.56 -1.21 5.65
N THR A 201 -5.31 -1.18 6.07
CA THR A 201 -4.82 -1.88 7.26
C THR A 201 -4.86 -1.01 8.51
N GLY A 202 -4.70 0.30 8.34
CA GLY A 202 -4.79 1.28 9.42
C GLY A 202 -3.48 1.57 10.14
N SER A 203 -2.38 0.94 9.70
CA SER A 203 -1.04 1.14 10.27
C SER A 203 0.04 0.93 9.22
N ASN A 204 1.16 1.62 9.40
CA ASN A 204 2.38 1.43 8.60
C ASN A 204 3.26 0.26 9.13
N SER A 205 2.72 -0.56 10.02
CA SER A 205 3.38 -1.78 10.54
C SER A 205 2.34 -2.87 10.79
N PRO A 206 2.58 -4.11 10.36
CA PRO A 206 1.69 -5.23 10.64
C PRO A 206 1.73 -5.67 12.12
N ALA A 207 2.68 -5.20 12.94
CA ALA A 207 2.95 -5.71 14.28
C ALA A 207 1.75 -5.69 15.25
N PHE A 208 0.81 -4.75 15.05
CA PHE A 208 -0.44 -4.64 15.84
C PHE A 208 -1.70 -4.80 14.98
N HIS A 209 -1.53 -5.10 13.68
CA HIS A 209 -2.59 -5.16 12.68
C HIS A 209 -2.57 -6.47 11.88
N PHE A 210 -2.25 -7.60 12.53
CA PHE A 210 -2.17 -8.93 11.87
C PHE A 210 -3.47 -9.30 11.16
N LEU A 211 -4.61 -9.20 11.87
CA LEU A 211 -5.89 -9.59 11.29
C LEU A 211 -6.25 -8.73 10.07
N PRO A 212 -6.21 -7.39 10.13
CA PRO A 212 -6.40 -6.58 8.93
C PRO A 212 -5.42 -6.90 7.80
N SER A 213 -4.15 -7.17 8.11
CA SER A 213 -3.14 -7.52 7.09
C SER A 213 -3.48 -8.84 6.40
N LEU A 214 -3.83 -9.88 7.15
CA LEU A 214 -4.20 -11.19 6.60
C LEU A 214 -5.52 -11.14 5.81
N VAL A 215 -6.54 -10.45 6.33
CA VAL A 215 -7.81 -10.27 5.61
C VAL A 215 -7.61 -9.50 4.32
N GLY A 216 -6.81 -8.42 4.34
CA GLY A 216 -6.50 -7.62 3.17
C GLY A 216 -5.73 -8.41 2.12
N LEU A 217 -4.71 -9.15 2.53
CA LEU A 217 -3.96 -10.05 1.68
C LEU A 217 -4.89 -11.05 0.98
N LYS A 218 -5.74 -11.74 1.74
CA LYS A 218 -6.64 -12.76 1.16
C LYS A 218 -7.65 -12.15 0.19
N ARG A 219 -8.34 -11.07 0.59
CA ARG A 219 -9.33 -10.41 -0.27
C ARG A 219 -8.73 -9.94 -1.60
N LEU A 220 -7.56 -9.30 -1.54
CA LEU A 220 -6.92 -8.78 -2.74
C LEU A 220 -6.26 -9.88 -3.57
N ALA A 221 -5.75 -10.95 -2.93
CA ALA A 221 -5.24 -12.11 -3.66
C ALA A 221 -6.37 -12.81 -4.45
N ASP A 222 -7.52 -13.07 -3.82
CA ASP A 222 -8.67 -13.66 -4.51
C ASP A 222 -9.12 -12.79 -5.69
N ARG A 223 -9.17 -11.47 -5.51
CA ARG A 223 -9.49 -10.54 -6.58
C ARG A 223 -8.44 -10.55 -7.69
N GLY A 224 -7.15 -10.52 -7.33
CA GLY A 224 -6.04 -10.58 -8.29
C GLY A 224 -6.11 -11.83 -9.17
N LEU A 225 -6.41 -12.99 -8.58
CA LEU A 225 -6.55 -14.27 -9.29
C LEU A 225 -7.73 -14.33 -10.26
N THR A 226 -8.71 -13.43 -10.15
CA THR A 226 -9.79 -13.29 -11.16
C THR A 226 -9.40 -12.37 -12.32
N LEU A 227 -8.35 -11.56 -12.16
CA LEU A 227 -7.96 -10.51 -13.09
C LEU A 227 -6.65 -10.80 -13.83
N ALA A 228 -5.80 -11.65 -13.25
CA ALA A 228 -4.47 -11.96 -13.75
C ALA A 228 -4.26 -13.48 -13.85
N ASP A 229 -3.37 -13.90 -14.76
CA ASP A 229 -2.97 -15.30 -14.92
C ASP A 229 -2.03 -15.72 -13.79
N ILE A 230 -1.20 -14.79 -13.32
CA ILE A 230 -0.22 -14.98 -12.26
C ILE A 230 -0.21 -13.78 -11.31
N LEU A 231 -0.16 -14.05 -10.01
CA LEU A 231 -0.10 -13.06 -8.94
C LEU A 231 1.23 -13.16 -8.21
N ILE A 232 1.98 -12.08 -8.21
CA ILE A 232 3.22 -11.90 -7.46
C ILE A 232 2.87 -11.18 -6.15
N ILE A 233 3.23 -11.76 -5.03
CA ILE A 233 2.94 -11.22 -3.70
C ILE A 233 4.25 -10.77 -3.08
N ASP A 234 4.41 -9.46 -2.93
CA ASP A 234 5.53 -8.80 -2.27
C ASP A 234 5.19 -8.63 -0.78
N THR A 235 5.87 -9.39 0.08
CA THR A 235 5.58 -9.43 1.51
C THR A 235 6.35 -8.38 2.31
N PRO A 236 5.89 -8.03 3.53
CA PRO A 236 6.65 -7.18 4.43
C PRO A 236 8.05 -7.73 4.70
N GLY A 237 9.03 -6.83 4.85
CA GLY A 237 10.41 -7.22 5.16
C GLY A 237 10.67 -7.56 6.62
N TRP A 238 9.65 -7.59 7.45
CA TRP A 238 9.75 -7.97 8.87
C TRP A 238 9.66 -9.49 9.02
N VAL A 239 10.80 -10.16 9.08
CA VAL A 239 10.89 -11.63 9.07
C VAL A 239 11.38 -12.22 10.41
N GLN A 240 11.88 -11.39 11.33
CA GLN A 240 12.46 -11.86 12.58
C GLN A 240 11.49 -11.81 13.77
N GLY A 241 11.60 -12.78 14.66
CA GLY A 241 10.80 -12.91 15.88
C GLY A 241 9.52 -13.71 15.70
N GLU A 242 8.89 -14.09 16.82
CA GLU A 242 7.72 -14.99 16.83
C GLU A 242 6.51 -14.39 16.09
N LYS A 243 6.29 -13.09 16.22
CA LYS A 243 5.16 -12.42 15.56
C LYS A 243 5.32 -12.40 14.04
N ALA A 244 6.53 -12.09 13.54
CA ALA A 244 6.82 -12.13 12.11
C ALA A 244 6.68 -13.55 11.56
N ARG A 245 7.20 -14.54 12.29
CA ARG A 245 7.06 -15.96 11.94
C ARG A 245 5.58 -16.37 11.86
N ALA A 246 4.76 -15.97 12.83
CA ALA A 246 3.34 -16.26 12.83
C ALA A 246 2.64 -15.63 11.62
N LEU A 247 2.97 -14.37 11.30
CA LEU A 247 2.40 -13.66 10.13
C LEU A 247 2.71 -14.44 8.84
N HIS A 248 3.99 -14.66 8.53
CA HIS A 248 4.38 -15.29 7.26
C HIS A 248 3.91 -16.75 7.13
N ARG A 249 3.85 -17.49 8.23
CA ARG A 249 3.26 -18.84 8.23
C ARG A 249 1.77 -18.79 7.90
N SER A 250 1.03 -17.84 8.49
CA SER A 250 -0.38 -17.65 8.19
C SER A 250 -0.62 -17.20 6.74
N GLU A 251 0.25 -16.35 6.19
CA GLU A 251 0.22 -15.96 4.78
C GLU A 251 0.39 -17.18 3.86
N ILE A 252 1.41 -18.01 4.11
CA ILE A 252 1.67 -19.23 3.32
C ILE A 252 0.51 -20.22 3.43
N GLU A 253 0.00 -20.47 4.62
CA GLU A 253 -1.10 -21.40 4.87
C GLU A 253 -2.39 -20.92 4.16
N MET A 254 -2.73 -19.66 4.29
CA MET A 254 -3.94 -19.06 3.74
C MET A 254 -3.91 -18.98 2.21
N LEU A 255 -2.76 -18.70 1.63
CA LEU A 255 -2.61 -18.53 0.17
C LEU A 255 -2.30 -19.82 -0.54
N SER A 256 -1.67 -20.78 0.13
CA SER A 256 -1.18 -22.04 -0.45
C SER A 256 -0.40 -21.81 -1.75
N PRO A 257 0.66 -20.98 -1.75
CA PRO A 257 1.35 -20.55 -2.96
C PRO A 257 1.91 -21.73 -3.76
N ASP A 258 1.94 -21.58 -5.10
CA ASP A 258 2.56 -22.56 -5.99
C ASP A 258 4.08 -22.52 -5.88
N VAL A 259 4.64 -21.32 -5.62
CA VAL A 259 6.06 -21.09 -5.46
C VAL A 259 6.30 -20.08 -4.33
N ILE A 260 7.23 -20.39 -3.45
CA ILE A 260 7.75 -19.50 -2.41
C ILE A 260 9.20 -19.15 -2.80
N ILE A 261 9.46 -17.87 -3.03
CA ILE A 261 10.79 -17.38 -3.37
C ILE A 261 11.40 -16.77 -2.13
N LEU A 262 12.54 -17.28 -1.72
CA LEU A 262 13.36 -16.72 -0.66
C LEU A 262 14.45 -15.85 -1.30
N LEU A 263 14.34 -14.54 -1.09
CA LEU A 263 15.34 -13.56 -1.49
C LEU A 263 16.23 -13.30 -0.27
N GLU A 264 17.34 -14.04 -0.17
CA GLU A 264 18.16 -14.10 1.04
C GLU A 264 19.66 -13.96 0.74
N ARG A 265 20.39 -13.54 1.78
CA ARG A 265 21.86 -13.43 1.73
C ARG A 265 22.55 -14.71 2.15
N ASN A 266 21.96 -15.38 3.15
CA ASN A 266 22.46 -16.64 3.72
C ASN A 266 21.27 -17.59 3.97
N ASP A 267 20.87 -17.76 5.23
CA ASP A 267 19.82 -18.67 5.69
C ASP A 267 18.79 -17.99 6.60
N GLU A 268 18.73 -16.67 6.54
CA GLU A 268 17.93 -15.85 7.43
C GLU A 268 16.41 -16.11 7.35
N LEU A 269 15.94 -16.78 6.28
CA LEU A 269 14.52 -17.07 6.06
C LEU A 269 14.14 -18.54 6.31
N GLU A 270 15.11 -19.43 6.51
CA GLU A 270 14.85 -20.88 6.66
C GLU A 270 13.85 -21.20 7.78
N HIS A 271 13.89 -20.44 8.88
CA HIS A 271 12.97 -20.61 10.00
C HIS A 271 11.50 -20.38 9.65
N LEU A 272 11.21 -19.67 8.53
CA LEU A 272 9.85 -19.43 8.03
C LEU A 272 9.31 -20.62 7.25
N VAL A 273 10.16 -21.34 6.53
CA VAL A 273 9.75 -22.31 5.50
C VAL A 273 10.13 -23.75 5.78
N LYS A 274 10.84 -24.03 6.87
CA LYS A 274 11.36 -25.34 7.23
C LYS A 274 10.31 -26.48 7.19
N ASN A 275 9.05 -26.17 7.46
CA ASN A 275 7.95 -27.14 7.54
C ASN A 275 7.12 -27.23 6.27
N TYR A 276 7.51 -26.54 5.19
CA TYR A 276 6.78 -26.56 3.91
C TYR A 276 7.47 -27.47 2.88
N PRO A 277 6.74 -27.94 1.87
CA PRO A 277 7.29 -28.76 0.78
C PRO A 277 8.45 -28.05 0.08
N GLN A 278 9.62 -28.68 0.09
CA GLN A 278 10.86 -28.07 -0.41
C GLN A 278 10.85 -27.85 -1.92
N GLU A 279 10.06 -28.60 -2.68
CA GLU A 279 9.86 -28.46 -4.11
C GLU A 279 9.11 -27.19 -4.51
N LYS A 280 8.43 -26.55 -3.55
CA LYS A 280 7.80 -25.24 -3.73
C LYS A 280 8.72 -24.06 -3.39
N ILE A 281 9.85 -24.31 -2.76
CA ILE A 281 10.75 -23.29 -2.23
C ILE A 281 11.92 -23.09 -3.18
N VAL A 282 12.10 -21.84 -3.62
CA VAL A 282 13.21 -21.44 -4.48
C VAL A 282 14.04 -20.38 -3.76
N ARG A 283 15.32 -20.65 -3.59
CA ARG A 283 16.29 -19.74 -2.97
C ARG A 283 17.05 -18.99 -4.05
N ILE A 284 17.03 -17.66 -3.97
CA ILE A 284 17.77 -16.81 -4.90
C ILE A 284 18.57 -15.76 -4.12
N PRO A 285 19.78 -15.43 -4.61
CA PRO A 285 20.59 -14.40 -3.98
C PRO A 285 19.98 -13.02 -4.20
N VAL A 286 20.21 -12.10 -3.27
CA VAL A 286 19.91 -10.68 -3.44
C VAL A 286 20.73 -10.08 -4.58
N SER A 287 20.19 -9.08 -5.26
CA SER A 287 20.96 -8.33 -6.24
C SER A 287 22.05 -7.50 -5.55
N LYS A 288 23.17 -7.28 -6.25
CA LYS A 288 24.17 -6.30 -5.82
C LYS A 288 23.53 -4.91 -5.96
N GLY A 289 23.15 -4.28 -4.88
CA GLY A 289 22.37 -3.07 -4.96
C GLY A 289 22.41 -2.19 -3.71
N PRO A 290 21.39 -1.38 -3.49
CA PRO A 290 21.42 -0.26 -2.57
C PRO A 290 21.72 -0.63 -1.13
N SER A 291 22.32 0.31 -0.42
CA SER A 291 22.60 0.20 1.00
C SER A 291 21.30 0.12 1.83
N PRO A 292 21.29 -0.59 2.96
CA PRO A 292 20.16 -0.62 3.86
C PRO A 292 19.79 0.80 4.34
N ARG A 293 18.48 1.08 4.40
CA ARG A 293 17.96 2.35 4.91
C ARG A 293 17.77 2.30 6.41
N ASN A 294 18.06 3.41 7.08
CA ASN A 294 17.77 3.55 8.50
C ASN A 294 16.27 3.90 8.75
N HIS A 295 15.87 3.95 10.01
CA HIS A 295 14.48 4.22 10.40
C HIS A 295 13.99 5.61 9.96
N GLU A 296 14.84 6.64 10.10
CA GLU A 296 14.51 8.02 9.74
C GLU A 296 14.32 8.18 8.23
N GLU A 297 15.16 7.55 7.42
CA GLU A 297 15.03 7.54 5.97
C GLU A 297 13.72 6.89 5.53
N ARG A 298 13.34 5.77 6.13
CA ARG A 298 12.06 5.11 5.84
C ARG A 298 10.87 5.97 6.24
N LYS A 299 10.93 6.64 7.39
CA LYS A 299 9.90 7.60 7.82
C LYS A 299 9.78 8.75 6.82
N SER A 300 10.90 9.37 6.44
CA SER A 300 10.93 10.47 5.46
C SER A 300 10.34 10.06 4.11
N LEU A 301 10.61 8.84 3.66
CA LEU A 301 10.01 8.30 2.42
C LEU A 301 8.50 8.15 2.55
N ARG A 302 7.99 7.58 3.65
CA ARG A 302 6.54 7.47 3.89
C ARG A 302 5.86 8.83 3.91
N GLU A 303 6.43 9.80 4.63
CA GLU A 303 5.91 11.17 4.68
C GLU A 303 5.87 11.82 3.29
N THR A 304 6.87 11.54 2.44
CA THR A 304 6.87 11.99 1.04
C THR A 304 5.72 11.37 0.24
N ILE A 305 5.44 10.07 0.44
CA ILE A 305 4.33 9.37 -0.21
C ILE A 305 2.99 9.94 0.27
N TYR A 306 2.81 10.13 1.58
CA TYR A 306 1.60 10.76 2.12
C TYR A 306 1.39 12.18 1.58
N LYS A 307 2.43 13.00 1.56
CA LYS A 307 2.39 14.35 0.99
C LYS A 307 1.96 14.34 -0.48
N LYS A 308 2.46 13.38 -1.26
CA LYS A 308 2.04 13.19 -2.65
C LYS A 308 0.59 12.76 -2.74
N TYR A 309 0.16 11.79 -1.91
CA TYR A 309 -1.20 11.26 -1.90
C TYR A 309 -2.24 12.32 -1.53
N PHE A 310 -1.98 13.12 -0.50
CA PHE A 310 -2.87 14.18 -0.04
C PHE A 310 -2.76 15.48 -0.85
N LYS A 311 -1.91 15.52 -1.89
CA LYS A 311 -1.82 16.70 -2.76
C LYS A 311 -3.15 16.94 -3.48
N GLY A 312 -3.76 18.10 -3.20
CA GLY A 312 -5.08 18.46 -3.73
C GLY A 312 -6.27 17.85 -2.97
N ALA A 313 -6.01 17.23 -1.81
CA ALA A 313 -7.07 16.82 -0.88
C ALA A 313 -7.83 18.03 -0.34
N THR A 314 -9.07 17.80 0.06
CA THR A 314 -9.96 18.80 0.63
C THR A 314 -10.66 18.25 1.86
N TYR A 315 -11.22 19.14 2.66
CA TYR A 315 -12.09 18.73 3.76
C TYR A 315 -13.47 18.40 3.24
N ILE A 316 -13.93 17.19 3.55
CA ILE A 316 -15.31 16.78 3.36
C ILE A 316 -16.00 16.66 4.71
N GLU A 317 -17.29 16.87 4.73
CA GLU A 317 -18.12 16.66 5.92
C GLU A 317 -19.15 15.57 5.60
N LEU A 318 -19.23 14.56 6.48
CA LEU A 318 -20.14 13.43 6.37
C LEU A 318 -21.10 13.46 7.57
N ASP A 319 -22.33 13.08 7.31
CA ASP A 319 -23.34 12.88 8.37
C ASP A 319 -23.07 11.53 9.07
N LEU A 320 -22.97 11.57 10.40
CA LEU A 320 -22.75 10.35 11.18
C LEU A 320 -23.94 9.38 11.11
N ASP A 321 -25.14 9.86 10.77
CA ASP A 321 -26.30 8.99 10.61
C ASP A 321 -26.31 8.24 9.26
N GLU A 322 -25.57 8.74 8.26
CA GLU A 322 -25.47 8.15 6.93
C GLU A 322 -24.27 7.20 6.76
N VAL A 323 -23.28 7.26 7.67
CA VAL A 323 -22.06 6.44 7.60
C VAL A 323 -21.97 5.51 8.81
N GLN A 324 -21.30 4.37 8.60
CA GLN A 324 -20.93 3.44 9.66
C GLN A 324 -19.49 3.66 10.07
N THR A 325 -19.15 3.27 11.30
CA THR A 325 -17.77 3.19 11.76
C THR A 325 -17.35 1.73 11.90
N ASP A 326 -16.09 1.45 11.68
CA ASP A 326 -15.52 0.13 11.86
C ASP A 326 -14.13 0.24 12.49
N ARG A 327 -13.70 -0.78 13.22
CA ARG A 327 -12.46 -0.82 14.01
C ARG A 327 -12.41 0.24 15.11
N ALA A 328 -13.57 0.68 15.57
CA ALA A 328 -13.77 1.61 16.65
C ALA A 328 -14.95 1.12 17.49
N TYR A 329 -15.00 1.50 18.76
CA TYR A 329 -16.20 1.30 19.58
C TYR A 329 -17.27 2.35 19.29
N PHE A 330 -16.86 3.53 18.86
CA PHE A 330 -17.75 4.63 18.53
C PHE A 330 -18.78 4.23 17.48
N LYS A 331 -20.06 4.48 17.77
CA LYS A 331 -21.24 4.12 16.96
C LYS A 331 -21.51 2.62 16.81
N THR A 332 -21.01 1.80 17.72
CA THR A 332 -21.32 0.36 17.72
C THR A 332 -22.36 -0.02 18.77
N GLY A 333 -22.66 0.89 19.70
CA GLY A 333 -23.61 0.70 20.79
C GLY A 333 -24.98 1.34 20.52
N LYS A 334 -25.79 1.34 21.56
CA LYS A 334 -27.09 2.05 21.61
C LYS A 334 -26.91 3.36 22.38
N GLU A 335 -27.21 4.48 21.76
CA GLU A 335 -27.19 5.77 22.43
C GLU A 335 -28.07 5.78 23.68
N ILE A 336 -27.58 6.36 24.76
CA ILE A 336 -28.28 6.53 26.01
C ILE A 336 -28.15 7.95 26.53
N LYS A 337 -29.05 8.34 27.40
CA LYS A 337 -28.97 9.60 28.15
C LYS A 337 -28.39 9.29 29.52
N LEU A 338 -27.51 10.17 30.00
CA LEU A 338 -26.93 10.13 31.34
C LEU A 338 -27.39 11.37 32.11
N GLU A 339 -27.79 11.20 33.35
CA GLU A 339 -28.20 12.28 34.22
C GLU A 339 -27.04 12.78 35.10
N GLY A 340 -26.95 14.08 35.32
CA GLY A 340 -25.95 14.67 36.21
C GLY A 340 -24.50 14.64 35.65
N ILE A 341 -24.30 14.21 34.42
CA ILE A 341 -22.99 14.14 33.75
C ILE A 341 -23.00 15.05 32.52
N ARG A 342 -21.92 15.81 32.36
CA ARG A 342 -21.72 16.62 31.16
C ARG A 342 -20.97 15.78 30.12
N TYR A 343 -21.64 15.42 29.02
CA TYR A 343 -21.10 14.62 27.95
C TYR A 343 -21.51 15.16 26.57
N LEU A 344 -20.77 14.74 25.52
CA LEU A 344 -21.04 15.04 24.12
C LEU A 344 -21.72 13.88 23.40
N TRP A 345 -21.34 12.64 23.76
CA TRP A 345 -21.91 11.40 23.25
C TRP A 345 -21.85 10.32 24.29
N ALA A 346 -22.89 9.51 24.37
CA ALA A 346 -22.90 8.33 25.24
C ALA A 346 -23.64 7.19 24.58
N GLU A 347 -23.03 6.03 24.58
CA GLU A 347 -23.63 4.81 24.05
C GLU A 347 -23.29 3.60 24.89
N ARG A 348 -24.30 2.78 25.13
CA ARG A 348 -24.16 1.51 25.81
C ARG A 348 -23.73 0.48 24.76
N LEU A 349 -22.55 -0.04 24.92
CA LEU A 349 -21.99 -1.15 24.15
C LEU A 349 -22.66 -2.47 24.55
N SER A 350 -22.16 -3.62 24.13
CA SER A 350 -22.67 -4.89 24.65
C SER A 350 -22.55 -4.96 26.18
N SER A 351 -23.33 -5.83 26.82
CA SER A 351 -23.31 -5.95 28.28
C SER A 351 -21.95 -6.25 28.89
N ARG A 352 -21.03 -6.83 28.12
CA ARG A 352 -19.68 -7.14 28.57
C ARG A 352 -18.66 -6.05 28.20
N GLU A 353 -18.91 -5.32 27.15
CA GLU A 353 -18.01 -4.26 26.68
C GLU A 353 -18.22 -2.93 27.43
N GLY A 354 -19.44 -2.70 27.96
CA GLY A 354 -19.71 -1.59 28.87
C GLY A 354 -20.37 -0.38 28.22
N ILE A 355 -19.84 0.79 28.52
CA ILE A 355 -20.34 2.09 28.02
C ILE A 355 -19.17 2.89 27.45
N LEU A 356 -19.42 3.55 26.33
CA LEU A 356 -18.56 4.59 25.78
C LEU A 356 -19.17 5.96 26.05
N VAL A 357 -18.38 6.86 26.62
CA VAL A 357 -18.77 8.25 26.87
C VAL A 357 -17.72 9.19 26.31
N VAL A 358 -18.14 10.17 25.52
CA VAL A 358 -17.29 11.24 25.03
C VAL A 358 -17.54 12.51 25.82
N THR A 359 -16.47 13.10 26.34
CA THR A 359 -16.50 14.29 27.19
C THR A 359 -15.48 15.35 26.73
N GLU A 360 -15.62 16.58 27.21
CA GLU A 360 -14.64 17.65 26.96
C GLU A 360 -13.39 17.49 27.84
N GLU A 361 -13.59 17.00 29.08
CA GLU A 361 -12.57 16.76 30.09
C GLU A 361 -12.66 15.31 30.59
N PRO A 362 -11.59 14.73 31.16
CA PRO A 362 -11.68 13.41 31.77
C PRO A 362 -12.73 13.36 32.86
N LEU A 363 -13.52 12.28 32.90
CA LEU A 363 -14.44 12.03 33.98
C LEU A 363 -13.69 11.83 35.30
N SER A 364 -14.16 12.45 36.37
CA SER A 364 -13.70 12.19 37.73
C SER A 364 -14.04 10.75 38.16
N GLU A 365 -13.43 10.29 39.24
CA GLU A 365 -13.75 8.97 39.80
C GLU A 365 -15.22 8.83 40.20
N GLU A 366 -15.79 9.88 40.81
CA GLU A 366 -17.19 9.94 41.20
C GLU A 366 -18.11 9.87 39.98
N GLU A 367 -17.87 10.69 38.95
CA GLU A 367 -18.61 10.66 37.69
C GLU A 367 -18.50 9.29 37.00
N SER A 368 -17.31 8.69 36.99
CA SER A 368 -17.08 7.37 36.42
C SER A 368 -17.93 6.28 37.16
N ILE A 369 -18.04 6.37 38.45
CA ILE A 369 -18.89 5.47 39.26
C ILE A 369 -20.36 5.70 38.92
N MET A 370 -20.82 6.97 38.85
CA MET A 370 -22.19 7.32 38.48
C MET A 370 -22.56 6.77 37.10
N VAL A 371 -21.71 6.98 36.09
CA VAL A 371 -21.92 6.48 34.74
C VAL A 371 -22.06 4.95 34.71
N ARG A 372 -21.16 4.23 35.37
CA ARG A 372 -21.23 2.75 35.43
C ARG A 372 -22.51 2.26 36.10
N ARG A 373 -22.91 2.92 37.19
CA ARG A 373 -24.11 2.57 37.94
C ARG A 373 -25.38 2.83 37.11
N GLU A 374 -25.48 3.99 36.49
CA GLU A 374 -26.63 4.38 35.66
C GLU A 374 -26.78 3.49 34.43
N ALA A 375 -25.66 3.21 33.75
CA ALA A 375 -25.64 2.30 32.61
C ALA A 375 -25.78 0.81 32.99
N GLY A 376 -25.60 0.45 34.26
CA GLY A 376 -25.62 -0.93 34.74
C GLY A 376 -24.49 -1.78 34.19
N VAL A 377 -23.29 -1.21 34.08
CA VAL A 377 -22.09 -1.85 33.47
C VAL A 377 -20.86 -1.67 34.35
N TYR A 378 -19.87 -2.55 34.19
CA TYR A 378 -18.57 -2.42 34.87
C TYR A 378 -17.55 -1.61 34.08
N ASN A 379 -17.54 -1.81 32.78
CA ASN A 379 -16.52 -1.20 31.90
C ASN A 379 -16.98 0.16 31.41
N LEU A 380 -16.14 1.16 31.55
CA LEU A 380 -16.32 2.51 31.04
C LEU A 380 -15.15 2.88 30.15
N LYS A 381 -15.44 3.25 28.92
CA LYS A 381 -14.50 3.86 28.00
C LYS A 381 -14.83 5.35 27.91
N ASN A 382 -13.96 6.18 28.48
CA ASN A 382 -14.09 7.63 28.39
C ASN A 382 -13.14 8.13 27.29
N ILE A 383 -13.69 8.78 26.28
CA ILE A 383 -12.95 9.42 25.21
C ILE A 383 -13.04 10.93 25.39
N ILE A 384 -11.90 11.60 25.33
CA ILE A 384 -11.86 13.05 25.34
C ILE A 384 -11.99 13.54 23.90
N THR A 385 -12.91 14.48 23.66
CA THR A 385 -13.07 15.09 22.32
C THR A 385 -11.78 15.76 21.88
N GLY A 386 -11.49 15.67 20.57
CA GLY A 386 -10.22 16.13 20.01
C GLY A 386 -9.15 15.03 19.91
N ASN A 387 -9.28 13.95 20.71
CA ASN A 387 -8.36 12.82 20.60
C ASN A 387 -8.53 12.03 19.29
N GLU A 388 -9.62 12.23 18.56
CA GLU A 388 -9.80 11.71 17.20
C GLU A 388 -8.98 12.43 16.15
N LYS A 389 -8.52 13.63 16.42
CA LYS A 389 -7.81 14.46 15.46
C LYS A 389 -6.56 13.75 14.93
N ASN A 390 -6.34 13.88 13.64
CA ASN A 390 -5.21 13.31 12.92
C ASN A 390 -5.21 11.76 12.80
N ILE A 391 -6.24 11.04 13.27
CA ILE A 391 -6.34 9.60 13.03
C ILE A 391 -6.53 9.35 11.53
N LEU A 392 -5.70 8.47 10.99
CA LEU A 392 -5.82 7.97 9.63
C LEU A 392 -7.01 7.02 9.53
N VAL A 393 -7.85 7.20 8.52
CA VAL A 393 -9.04 6.38 8.30
C VAL A 393 -9.10 5.85 6.86
N GLY A 394 -9.66 4.67 6.69
CA GLY A 394 -10.09 4.13 5.40
C GLY A 394 -11.52 4.57 5.11
N LEU A 395 -11.78 5.00 3.88
CA LEU A 395 -13.11 5.40 3.40
C LEU A 395 -13.61 4.33 2.42
N LEU A 396 -14.69 3.65 2.77
CA LEU A 396 -15.21 2.50 2.04
C LEU A 396 -16.60 2.78 1.49
N ASP A 397 -16.89 2.14 0.37
CA ASP A 397 -18.23 2.16 -0.25
C ASP A 397 -19.17 1.09 0.37
N TYR A 398 -20.36 0.94 -0.23
CA TYR A 398 -21.43 0.03 0.23
C TYR A 398 -21.08 -1.47 0.06
N ILE A 399 -20.09 -1.82 -0.76
CA ILE A 399 -19.59 -3.21 -0.90
C ILE A 399 -18.27 -3.42 -0.16
N SER A 400 -17.91 -2.47 0.69
CA SER A 400 -16.66 -2.46 1.47
C SER A 400 -15.39 -2.44 0.63
N GLU A 401 -15.43 -1.80 -0.55
CA GLU A 401 -14.23 -1.47 -1.34
C GLU A 401 -13.66 -0.14 -0.85
N VAL A 402 -12.34 -0.07 -0.74
CA VAL A 402 -11.63 1.13 -0.29
C VAL A 402 -11.61 2.16 -1.42
N LEU A 403 -12.29 3.28 -1.21
CA LEU A 403 -12.27 4.45 -2.11
C LEU A 403 -10.98 5.26 -1.96
N GLY A 404 -10.40 5.24 -0.77
CA GLY A 404 -9.18 5.93 -0.42
C GLY A 404 -9.01 6.06 1.09
N ILE A 405 -7.99 6.82 1.50
CA ILE A 405 -7.75 7.13 2.91
C ILE A 405 -8.04 8.61 3.20
N GLY A 406 -8.30 8.89 4.48
CA GLY A 406 -8.53 10.24 4.98
C GLY A 406 -7.92 10.45 6.35
N ILE A 407 -7.92 11.69 6.79
CA ILE A 407 -7.43 12.12 8.10
C ILE A 407 -8.56 12.82 8.82
N ILE A 408 -8.90 12.39 10.01
CA ILE A 408 -9.95 13.04 10.82
C ILE A 408 -9.45 14.44 11.25
N ASP A 409 -10.24 15.47 10.90
CA ASP A 409 -10.05 16.83 11.41
C ASP A 409 -10.75 16.97 12.78
N ARG A 410 -12.04 16.64 12.85
CA ARG A 410 -12.86 16.67 14.06
C ARG A 410 -14.14 15.87 13.91
N ILE A 411 -14.74 15.52 15.04
CA ILE A 411 -16.11 15.01 15.14
C ILE A 411 -16.94 16.05 15.90
N ASP A 412 -18.01 16.51 15.27
CA ASP A 412 -19.07 17.28 15.92
C ASP A 412 -20.15 16.30 16.41
N TYR A 413 -20.03 15.88 17.66
CA TYR A 413 -20.91 14.89 18.27
C TYR A 413 -22.36 15.40 18.38
N LYS A 414 -22.57 16.70 18.68
CA LYS A 414 -23.91 17.32 18.82
C LYS A 414 -24.53 17.56 17.45
N GLY A 415 -23.76 18.07 16.49
CA GLY A 415 -24.18 18.29 15.12
C GLY A 415 -24.19 17.01 14.28
N ARG A 416 -23.76 15.86 14.87
CA ARG A 416 -23.72 14.53 14.23
C ARG A 416 -22.93 14.51 12.92
N LYS A 417 -21.79 15.17 12.91
CA LYS A 417 -20.95 15.29 11.70
C LYS A 417 -19.50 14.92 11.96
N ILE A 418 -18.86 14.33 10.98
CA ILE A 418 -17.42 14.08 10.97
C ILE A 418 -16.79 14.80 9.80
N LYS A 419 -15.71 15.54 10.08
CA LYS A 419 -14.94 16.27 9.09
C LYS A 419 -13.63 15.54 8.82
N ILE A 420 -13.36 15.21 7.56
CA ILE A 420 -12.22 14.40 7.11
C ILE A 420 -11.49 15.14 5.99
N PHE A 421 -10.16 15.19 6.08
CA PHE A 421 -9.27 15.65 5.01
C PHE A 421 -8.92 14.46 4.11
N THR A 422 -9.28 14.52 2.81
CA THR A 422 -9.10 13.38 1.90
C THR A 422 -9.06 13.83 0.43
N PRO A 423 -8.34 13.10 -0.46
CA PRO A 423 -8.45 13.29 -1.90
C PRO A 423 -9.68 12.62 -2.53
N VAL A 424 -10.44 11.82 -1.77
CA VAL A 424 -11.68 11.16 -2.24
C VAL A 424 -12.72 12.24 -2.57
N LYS A 425 -13.13 12.30 -3.83
CA LYS A 425 -14.08 13.33 -4.32
C LYS A 425 -15.53 12.90 -4.21
N GLU A 426 -15.80 11.61 -4.31
CA GLU A 426 -17.13 11.00 -4.38
C GLU A 426 -17.65 10.70 -2.97
N LYS A 427 -17.83 11.76 -2.16
CA LYS A 427 -18.25 11.62 -0.75
C LYS A 427 -19.57 10.85 -0.59
N GLU A 428 -20.46 10.95 -1.58
CA GLU A 428 -21.76 10.29 -1.60
C GLU A 428 -21.65 8.76 -1.73
N LYS A 429 -20.49 8.24 -2.13
CA LYS A 429 -20.22 6.80 -2.16
C LYS A 429 -19.73 6.25 -0.82
N ILE A 430 -19.23 7.11 0.07
CA ILE A 430 -18.69 6.68 1.36
C ILE A 430 -19.82 6.16 2.24
N ARG A 431 -19.66 4.94 2.77
CA ARG A 431 -20.60 4.29 3.67
C ARG A 431 -19.97 3.83 4.97
N THR A 432 -18.68 3.54 4.95
CA THR A 432 -17.97 3.09 6.17
C THR A 432 -16.67 3.86 6.34
N ILE A 433 -16.41 4.27 7.56
CA ILE A 433 -15.16 4.88 8.01
C ILE A 433 -14.45 3.87 8.90
N GLN A 434 -13.36 3.30 8.41
CA GLN A 434 -12.52 2.38 9.20
C GLN A 434 -11.44 3.17 9.93
N PHE A 435 -11.41 3.09 11.25
CA PHE A 435 -10.40 3.77 12.06
C PHE A 435 -9.07 3.00 12.02
N GLY A 436 -7.98 3.75 11.83
CA GLY A 436 -6.61 3.24 11.95
C GLY A 436 -5.99 3.57 13.30
N SER A 437 -4.73 3.19 13.46
CA SER A 437 -3.93 3.50 14.64
C SER A 437 -2.87 4.56 14.40
N LEU A 438 -2.62 4.93 13.14
CA LEU A 438 -1.65 5.96 12.79
C LEU A 438 -2.27 7.35 12.86
N ARG A 439 -1.54 8.31 13.45
CA ARG A 439 -1.85 9.73 13.36
C ARG A 439 -1.01 10.38 12.27
N LEU A 440 -1.69 11.14 11.42
CA LEU A 440 -1.07 11.83 10.29
C LEU A 440 -1.59 13.27 10.20
N THR A 441 -0.71 14.23 10.00
CA THR A 441 -1.13 15.60 9.73
C THR A 441 -1.55 15.77 8.26
N PRO A 442 -2.37 16.79 7.92
CA PRO A 442 -2.73 17.07 6.52
C PRO A 442 -1.52 17.30 5.60
N GLU A 443 -0.38 17.73 6.15
CA GLU A 443 0.88 17.91 5.42
C GLU A 443 1.61 16.59 5.13
N GLY A 444 1.09 15.46 5.63
CA GLY A 444 1.65 14.13 5.43
C GLY A 444 2.72 13.74 6.46
N THR A 445 2.81 14.43 7.60
CA THR A 445 3.77 14.13 8.67
C THR A 445 3.19 13.13 9.67
N GLU A 446 3.95 12.10 10.02
CA GLU A 446 3.57 11.12 11.05
C GLU A 446 3.56 11.78 12.44
N ALA A 447 2.41 11.78 13.11
CA ALA A 447 2.16 12.44 14.39
C ALA A 447 1.96 11.47 15.57
N GLY A 448 2.36 10.21 15.41
CA GLY A 448 2.29 9.18 16.44
C GLY A 448 1.24 8.11 16.15
N PHE A 449 0.92 7.34 17.19
CA PHE A 449 0.01 6.19 17.13
C PHE A 449 -1.02 6.25 18.25
N VAL A 450 -2.12 5.55 18.05
CA VAL A 450 -3.09 5.19 19.07
C VAL A 450 -3.23 3.66 19.11
N ASP A 451 -3.63 3.11 20.23
CA ASP A 451 -3.88 1.68 20.33
C ASP A 451 -5.03 1.26 19.40
N PRO A 452 -4.96 0.06 18.77
CA PRO A 452 -6.08 -0.49 18.02
C PRO A 452 -7.33 -0.55 18.88
N GLY A 453 -8.46 -0.01 18.37
CA GLY A 453 -9.71 0.07 19.12
C GLY A 453 -9.71 1.13 20.22
N TYR A 454 -8.83 2.13 20.16
CA TYR A 454 -8.84 3.28 21.09
C TYR A 454 -10.15 4.07 21.00
N PHE A 455 -10.71 4.22 19.82
CA PHE A 455 -11.94 4.98 19.53
C PHE A 455 -13.21 4.16 19.63
#